data_92d5c32ac0e85626551da77c57b8080a
#
_entry.id   92d5c32ac0e85626551da77c57b8080a
#
_cell.length_a   1.000
_cell.length_b   1.000
_cell.length_c   1.000
_cell.angle_alpha   90.00
_cell.angle_beta   90.00
_cell.angle_gamma   90.00
#
_symmetry.space_group_name_H-M   'P 1'
#
loop_
_entity.id
_entity.type
_entity.pdbx_description
1 polymer ?
#
loop_
_entity_poly.entity_id
_entity_poly.type
_entity_poly.pdbx_seq_one_letter_code
_entity_poly.pdbx_strand_id
1 'polypeptide(L)'
;MKAYEETDALRPTQVEGVPLAHLVKALELHELAPVGDLKVTGVSVDSSDIAPGDLFVAIAGLRSHGARYAADAVSRGAVAVLTDAAGLQYLEGLEAAVVTSEQNLRALAAQIAATIYDNPSQKLFVAGVTGTNGKTTTTFLLRAMLDTHFGTSALAGTVLLGVGDELYPSPRTTVESPVLQRLLATAVERGASAAVERGASAAVVETSSHAIALNRVDQVAYDVVGFTNLQHDHLDFHHTMEEYLETKASIFTPERARHAVVCVDDEWGVKLADMCAQRGLPFDTVSAYAGEGKAHWWVSSAHASLKDVATTFVLHGPNGEEIKAYCPLPGLVNVQNAALALVMALRSGVSVDEAVEAMRHAHNIPGRMQRISNRDGVRALTIVDYAHTPEALQLALEAVREITPGKLIIGFGSDGDRDKGKRPLLGEIAAREADLLVVTDENPRHEVASEIRAEILAGVRKVRPDFAGVEEITTCRADAVRRCVELAGPDDTVIVTGKGHEPYQEVGDEKIPYNDAPVMAAAVADKWGDK
;
A
#
# COMPACT_ATOMS: atom_id res chain seq x y z
N MET A 1 -18.88 -3.87 8.35
CA MET A 1 -17.67 -4.17 9.16
C MET A 1 -17.05 -2.83 9.52
N LYS A 2 -16.84 -2.55 10.77
CA LYS A 2 -16.21 -1.29 11.20
C LYS A 2 -14.74 -1.34 10.77
N ALA A 3 -14.26 -0.30 10.10
CA ALA A 3 -12.94 -0.30 9.45
C ALA A 3 -11.75 -0.50 10.42
N TYR A 4 -11.97 -0.38 11.74
CA TYR A 4 -10.91 -0.37 12.76
C TYR A 4 -11.19 -1.26 13.97
N GLU A 5 -12.25 -2.10 13.98
CA GLU A 5 -12.54 -2.97 15.15
C GLU A 5 -11.41 -3.94 15.51
N GLU A 6 -10.59 -4.34 14.52
CA GLU A 6 -9.46 -5.24 14.73
C GLU A 6 -8.17 -4.48 15.09
N THR A 7 -8.13 -3.15 14.94
CA THR A 7 -6.93 -2.33 15.18
C THR A 7 -6.85 -1.73 16.59
N ASP A 8 -7.79 -2.01 17.48
CA ASP A 8 -7.70 -1.59 18.90
C ASP A 8 -6.46 -2.17 19.59
N ALA A 9 -6.00 -3.35 19.18
CA ALA A 9 -4.73 -3.93 19.61
C ALA A 9 -3.50 -3.10 19.22
N LEU A 10 -3.64 -2.17 18.28
CA LEU A 10 -2.57 -1.26 17.83
C LEU A 10 -2.62 0.10 18.55
N ARG A 11 -3.18 0.16 19.77
CA ARG A 11 -3.10 1.33 20.64
C ARG A 11 -1.96 1.15 21.63
N PRO A 12 -1.13 2.20 21.86
CA PRO A 12 -0.15 2.14 22.95
C PRO A 12 -0.87 2.06 24.29
N THR A 13 -0.30 1.29 25.22
CA THR A 13 -0.91 1.04 26.54
C THR A 13 -0.58 2.13 27.55
N GLN A 14 0.50 2.88 27.33
CA GLN A 14 1.02 3.91 28.23
C GLN A 14 0.96 5.28 27.55
N VAL A 15 -0.15 5.98 27.69
CA VAL A 15 -0.29 7.36 27.24
C VAL A 15 -0.62 8.24 28.44
N GLU A 16 0.29 9.16 28.81
CA GLU A 16 0.08 10.06 29.96
C GLU A 16 -1.09 11.03 29.76
N GLY A 17 -1.47 11.24 28.50
CA GLY A 17 -2.46 12.22 28.08
C GLY A 17 -1.97 13.66 28.15
N VAL A 18 -2.55 14.50 27.32
CA VAL A 18 -2.22 15.93 27.19
C VAL A 18 -3.41 16.75 27.71
N PRO A 19 -3.21 17.78 28.58
CA PRO A 19 -4.28 18.68 28.95
C PRO A 19 -4.89 19.34 27.71
N LEU A 20 -6.21 19.31 27.56
CA LEU A 20 -6.89 19.92 26.42
C LEU A 20 -6.59 21.43 26.35
N ALA A 21 -6.52 22.11 27.48
CA ALA A 21 -6.11 23.53 27.55
C ALA A 21 -4.71 23.79 26.96
N HIS A 22 -3.78 22.81 27.03
CA HIS A 22 -2.48 22.91 26.37
C HIS A 22 -2.64 22.86 24.85
N LEU A 23 -3.44 21.92 24.31
CA LEU A 23 -3.72 21.82 22.87
C LEU A 23 -4.43 23.06 22.35
N VAL A 24 -5.43 23.56 23.09
CA VAL A 24 -6.15 24.81 22.77
C VAL A 24 -5.17 25.96 22.59
N LYS A 25 -4.27 26.16 23.56
CA LYS A 25 -3.30 27.26 23.52
C LYS A 25 -2.25 27.06 22.42
N ALA A 26 -1.69 25.86 22.30
CA ALA A 26 -0.61 25.58 21.36
C ALA A 26 -1.03 25.63 19.89
N LEU A 27 -2.29 25.27 19.60
CA LEU A 27 -2.86 25.18 18.26
C LEU A 27 -3.85 26.31 17.95
N GLU A 28 -3.97 27.31 18.84
CA GLU A 28 -4.85 28.46 18.67
C GLU A 28 -6.33 28.06 18.41
N LEU A 29 -6.81 27.05 19.17
CA LEU A 29 -8.20 26.62 19.10
C LEU A 29 -9.11 27.53 19.94
N HIS A 30 -10.40 27.57 19.60
CA HIS A 30 -11.40 28.35 20.33
C HIS A 30 -12.24 27.44 21.23
N GLU A 31 -12.26 27.72 22.53
CA GLU A 31 -13.15 27.06 23.50
C GLU A 31 -14.54 27.67 23.45
N LEU A 32 -15.59 26.87 23.37
CA LEU A 32 -16.98 27.35 23.55
C LEU A 32 -17.35 27.47 25.02
N ALA A 33 -16.68 26.72 25.89
CA ALA A 33 -16.78 26.80 27.34
C ALA A 33 -15.41 26.38 27.93
N PRO A 34 -15.04 26.82 29.15
CA PRO A 34 -13.78 26.46 29.77
C PRO A 34 -13.59 24.94 29.82
N VAL A 35 -12.47 24.42 29.24
CA VAL A 35 -12.18 22.98 29.18
C VAL A 35 -11.62 22.41 30.49
N GLY A 36 -11.28 23.26 31.46
CA GLY A 36 -10.78 22.86 32.78
C GLY A 36 -9.49 22.01 32.72
N ASP A 37 -9.41 21.04 33.61
CA ASP A 37 -8.26 20.11 33.74
C ASP A 37 -8.45 18.85 32.87
N LEU A 38 -9.31 18.89 31.83
CA LEU A 38 -9.58 17.76 30.97
C LEU A 38 -8.32 17.29 30.24
N LYS A 39 -7.98 16.02 30.35
CA LYS A 39 -6.90 15.38 29.61
C LYS A 39 -7.43 14.56 28.45
N VAL A 40 -6.67 14.59 27.34
CA VAL A 40 -6.92 13.80 26.13
C VAL A 40 -5.82 12.75 26.00
N THR A 41 -6.19 11.48 25.87
CA THR A 41 -5.27 10.33 25.79
C THR A 41 -5.17 9.73 24.40
N GLY A 42 -6.01 10.19 23.47
CA GLY A 42 -5.98 9.77 22.07
C GLY A 42 -6.80 10.72 21.20
N VAL A 43 -6.80 10.46 19.91
CA VAL A 43 -7.55 11.25 18.94
C VAL A 43 -8.01 10.37 17.77
N SER A 44 -9.20 10.61 17.27
CA SER A 44 -9.68 9.99 16.02
C SER A 44 -10.51 10.95 15.19
N VAL A 45 -10.53 10.72 13.87
CA VAL A 45 -11.41 11.38 12.88
C VAL A 45 -12.61 10.51 12.51
N ASP A 46 -12.70 9.30 13.06
CA ASP A 46 -13.78 8.33 12.85
C ASP A 46 -14.47 8.03 14.19
N SER A 47 -15.78 8.30 14.27
CA SER A 47 -16.55 8.05 15.50
C SER A 47 -16.55 6.59 15.91
N SER A 48 -16.41 5.66 14.97
CA SER A 48 -16.35 4.22 15.25
C SER A 48 -15.01 3.76 15.84
N ASP A 49 -13.93 4.55 15.70
CA ASP A 49 -12.57 4.29 16.21
C ASP A 49 -12.27 5.02 17.54
N ILE A 50 -13.27 5.58 18.20
CA ILE A 50 -13.13 6.28 19.47
C ILE A 50 -12.96 5.28 20.63
N ALA A 51 -12.00 5.56 21.50
CA ALA A 51 -11.82 4.95 22.81
C ALA A 51 -12.01 5.97 23.95
N PRO A 52 -12.26 5.52 25.19
CA PRO A 52 -12.40 6.41 26.33
C PRO A 52 -11.18 7.32 26.53
N GLY A 53 -11.43 8.63 26.64
CA GLY A 53 -10.39 9.64 26.78
C GLY A 53 -9.95 10.28 25.46
N ASP A 54 -10.48 9.86 24.31
CA ASP A 54 -10.12 10.41 23.01
C ASP A 54 -10.75 11.79 22.75
N LEU A 55 -10.10 12.58 21.91
CA LEU A 55 -10.64 13.75 21.22
C LEU A 55 -11.21 13.30 19.86
N PHE A 56 -12.47 13.58 19.59
CA PHE A 56 -13.05 13.39 18.25
C PHE A 56 -12.86 14.63 17.39
N VAL A 57 -12.15 14.50 16.25
CA VAL A 57 -12.01 15.58 15.26
C VAL A 57 -13.05 15.39 14.16
N ALA A 58 -14.09 16.20 14.22
CA ALA A 58 -15.28 16.12 13.37
C ALA A 58 -15.09 16.89 12.07
N ILE A 59 -14.52 16.24 11.06
CA ILE A 59 -14.14 16.83 9.77
C ILE A 59 -15.32 16.82 8.78
N ALA A 60 -15.47 17.87 7.97
CA ALA A 60 -16.40 17.87 6.84
C ALA A 60 -15.99 16.81 5.79
N GLY A 61 -16.87 15.87 5.52
CA GLY A 61 -16.72 14.85 4.49
C GLY A 61 -17.41 15.23 3.17
N LEU A 62 -17.19 14.45 2.11
CA LEU A 62 -17.80 14.69 0.79
C LEU A 62 -19.34 14.55 0.80
N ARG A 63 -19.91 13.69 1.65
CA ARG A 63 -21.37 13.42 1.71
C ARG A 63 -22.04 14.01 2.92
N SER A 64 -21.33 14.12 4.04
CA SER A 64 -21.88 14.61 5.31
C SER A 64 -20.78 15.18 6.19
N HIS A 65 -21.14 16.07 7.11
CA HIS A 65 -20.23 16.61 8.10
C HIS A 65 -20.02 15.60 9.25
N GLY A 66 -18.76 15.39 9.66
CA GLY A 66 -18.39 14.44 10.74
C GLY A 66 -19.06 14.77 12.09
N ALA A 67 -19.36 16.04 12.36
CA ALA A 67 -20.05 16.46 13.59
C ALA A 67 -21.42 15.81 13.81
N ARG A 68 -22.07 15.29 12.77
CA ARG A 68 -23.30 14.47 12.89
C ARG A 68 -23.09 13.20 13.72
N TYR A 69 -21.86 12.73 13.81
CA TYR A 69 -21.48 11.52 14.54
C TYR A 69 -20.89 11.82 15.93
N ALA A 70 -20.92 13.10 16.36
CA ALA A 70 -20.34 13.51 17.64
C ALA A 70 -21.02 12.82 18.85
N ALA A 71 -22.34 12.64 18.82
CA ALA A 71 -23.07 11.94 19.87
C ALA A 71 -22.65 10.46 19.97
N ASP A 72 -22.42 9.77 18.84
CA ASP A 72 -21.89 8.42 18.80
C ASP A 72 -20.46 8.40 19.37
N ALA A 73 -19.60 9.33 18.96
CA ALA A 73 -18.24 9.44 19.50
C ALA A 73 -18.23 9.66 21.03
N VAL A 74 -19.07 10.54 21.55
CA VAL A 74 -19.20 10.78 23.00
C VAL A 74 -19.72 9.54 23.72
N SER A 75 -20.70 8.84 23.16
CA SER A 75 -21.22 7.59 23.73
C SER A 75 -20.16 6.48 23.83
N ARG A 76 -19.11 6.54 22.99
CA ARG A 76 -17.96 5.64 23.01
C ARG A 76 -16.83 6.10 23.94
N GLY A 77 -16.95 7.30 24.51
CA GLY A 77 -16.00 7.83 25.47
C GLY A 77 -15.14 9.00 24.99
N ALA A 78 -15.48 9.62 23.87
CA ALA A 78 -14.83 10.88 23.51
C ALA A 78 -15.10 11.93 24.60
N VAL A 79 -14.02 12.55 25.09
CA VAL A 79 -14.11 13.55 26.17
C VAL A 79 -14.23 14.97 25.61
N ALA A 80 -13.88 15.16 24.35
CA ALA A 80 -13.98 16.43 23.66
C ALA A 80 -14.24 16.24 22.16
N VAL A 81 -14.79 17.28 21.52
CA VAL A 81 -15.01 17.35 20.07
C VAL A 81 -14.36 18.60 19.53
N LEU A 82 -13.52 18.45 18.50
CA LEU A 82 -12.99 19.55 17.69
C LEU A 82 -13.74 19.59 16.36
N THR A 83 -14.26 20.77 15.98
CA THR A 83 -14.96 20.96 14.72
C THR A 83 -14.71 22.35 14.14
N ASP A 84 -15.23 22.64 12.95
CA ASP A 84 -15.32 23.97 12.36
C ASP A 84 -16.67 24.65 12.70
N ALA A 85 -16.84 25.89 12.26
CA ALA A 85 -18.07 26.65 12.50
C ALA A 85 -19.33 25.98 11.91
N ALA A 86 -19.18 25.26 10.77
CA ALA A 86 -20.29 24.56 10.13
C ALA A 86 -20.73 23.31 10.92
N GLY A 87 -19.83 22.70 11.67
CA GLY A 87 -20.14 21.54 12.51
C GLY A 87 -20.92 21.86 13.76
N LEU A 88 -20.86 23.10 14.27
CA LEU A 88 -21.50 23.49 15.53
C LEU A 88 -23.00 23.24 15.58
N GLN A 89 -23.72 23.39 14.47
CA GLN A 89 -25.14 23.13 14.37
C GLN A 89 -25.57 21.69 14.74
N TYR A 90 -24.63 20.74 14.76
CA TYR A 90 -24.89 19.34 15.11
C TYR A 90 -24.51 18.98 16.55
N LEU A 91 -23.97 19.93 17.31
CA LEU A 91 -23.43 19.69 18.65
C LEU A 91 -24.32 20.25 19.77
N GLU A 92 -25.52 20.76 19.44
CA GLU A 92 -26.47 21.30 20.44
C GLU A 92 -26.87 20.19 21.44
N GLY A 93 -26.70 20.49 22.73
CA GLY A 93 -27.01 19.55 23.82
C GLY A 93 -25.97 18.41 24.02
N LEU A 94 -24.80 18.48 23.38
CA LEU A 94 -23.77 17.49 23.56
C LEU A 94 -23.08 17.63 24.94
N GLU A 95 -23.00 16.53 25.69
CA GLU A 95 -22.34 16.48 27.00
C GLU A 95 -20.83 16.17 26.86
N ALA A 96 -20.09 17.04 26.17
CA ALA A 96 -18.62 16.94 26.04
C ALA A 96 -18.04 18.35 25.85
N ALA A 97 -16.74 18.50 26.09
CA ALA A 97 -16.04 19.75 25.77
C ALA A 97 -16.03 19.97 24.24
N VAL A 98 -16.36 21.19 23.80
CA VAL A 98 -16.35 21.54 22.38
C VAL A 98 -15.33 22.63 22.13
N VAL A 99 -14.42 22.37 21.21
CA VAL A 99 -13.44 23.32 20.70
C VAL A 99 -13.61 23.47 19.18
N THR A 100 -13.28 24.66 18.66
CA THR A 100 -13.43 24.96 17.23
C THR A 100 -12.15 25.51 16.64
N SER A 101 -12.03 25.40 15.32
CA SER A 101 -10.97 26.03 14.55
C SER A 101 -11.40 26.31 13.13
N GLU A 102 -10.88 27.40 12.55
CA GLU A 102 -11.00 27.73 11.12
C GLU A 102 -9.82 27.16 10.30
N GLN A 103 -8.85 26.54 10.95
CA GLN A 103 -7.70 25.91 10.31
C GLN A 103 -8.13 24.57 9.66
N ASN A 104 -7.25 24.00 8.84
CA ASN A 104 -7.46 22.66 8.28
C ASN A 104 -7.51 21.59 9.38
N LEU A 105 -8.70 21.06 9.67
CA LEU A 105 -8.92 20.08 10.73
C LEU A 105 -8.15 18.77 10.53
N ARG A 106 -7.79 18.40 9.28
CA ARG A 106 -6.95 17.22 9.01
C ARG A 106 -5.52 17.46 9.44
N ALA A 107 -4.97 18.64 9.14
CA ALA A 107 -3.65 19.03 9.60
C ALA A 107 -3.59 19.13 11.13
N LEU A 108 -4.63 19.72 11.75
CA LEU A 108 -4.75 19.76 13.20
C LEU A 108 -4.83 18.36 13.83
N ALA A 109 -5.59 17.44 13.23
CA ALA A 109 -5.65 16.05 13.71
C ALA A 109 -4.28 15.38 13.72
N ALA A 110 -3.45 15.63 12.70
CA ALA A 110 -2.08 15.13 12.65
C ALA A 110 -1.19 15.74 13.76
N GLN A 111 -1.27 17.06 13.98
CA GLN A 111 -0.51 17.76 15.01
C GLN A 111 -0.92 17.32 16.42
N ILE A 112 -2.22 17.18 16.66
CA ILE A 112 -2.79 16.71 17.92
C ILE A 112 -2.30 15.28 18.19
N ALA A 113 -2.41 14.39 17.20
CA ALA A 113 -1.97 13.00 17.33
C ALA A 113 -0.46 12.92 17.64
N ALA A 114 0.37 13.64 16.89
CA ALA A 114 1.81 13.68 17.15
C ALA A 114 2.13 14.19 18.57
N THR A 115 1.40 15.21 19.04
CA THR A 115 1.57 15.76 20.40
C THR A 115 1.16 14.75 21.48
N ILE A 116 -0.01 14.11 21.34
CA ILE A 116 -0.51 13.14 22.32
C ILE A 116 0.44 11.94 22.43
N TYR A 117 0.97 11.46 21.30
CA TYR A 117 1.86 10.30 21.24
C TYR A 117 3.34 10.67 21.30
N ASP A 118 3.68 11.92 21.68
CA ASP A 118 5.05 12.42 21.89
C ASP A 118 5.96 12.18 20.69
N ASN A 119 5.51 12.62 19.52
CA ASN A 119 6.24 12.60 18.24
C ASN A 119 6.92 11.26 17.92
N PRO A 120 6.18 10.16 17.81
CA PRO A 120 6.75 8.82 17.77
C PRO A 120 7.68 8.58 16.58
N SER A 121 7.47 9.26 15.43
CA SER A 121 8.36 9.15 14.27
C SER A 121 9.80 9.66 14.52
N GLN A 122 10.03 10.42 15.59
CA GLN A 122 11.38 10.87 15.98
C GLN A 122 12.12 9.87 16.87
N LYS A 123 11.43 8.79 17.30
CA LYS A 123 11.94 7.81 18.27
C LYS A 123 12.22 6.44 17.63
N LEU A 124 12.00 6.29 16.34
CA LEU A 124 12.24 5.07 15.57
C LEU A 124 12.71 5.41 14.16
N PHE A 125 13.28 4.45 13.45
CA PHE A 125 13.63 4.63 12.05
C PHE A 125 12.36 4.57 11.19
N VAL A 126 12.07 5.62 10.43
CA VAL A 126 10.87 5.67 9.57
C VAL A 126 11.25 5.73 8.09
N ALA A 127 10.80 4.73 7.34
CA ALA A 127 10.91 4.69 5.89
C ALA A 127 9.56 4.96 5.23
N GLY A 128 9.50 5.92 4.31
CA GLY A 128 8.31 6.22 3.50
C GLY A 128 8.50 5.75 2.05
N VAL A 129 7.48 5.14 1.43
CA VAL A 129 7.54 4.76 0.01
C VAL A 129 6.37 5.34 -0.74
N THR A 130 6.65 6.12 -1.78
CA THR A 130 5.64 6.68 -2.69
C THR A 130 5.91 6.35 -4.15
N GLY A 131 4.95 6.59 -5.02
CA GLY A 131 4.96 6.35 -6.46
C GLY A 131 3.58 5.93 -6.95
N THR A 132 3.43 5.58 -8.22
CA THR A 132 2.16 5.05 -8.75
C THR A 132 2.08 3.55 -8.46
N ASN A 133 3.02 2.77 -8.94
CA ASN A 133 3.09 1.31 -8.78
C ASN A 133 4.33 0.90 -7.97
N GLY A 134 4.33 -0.33 -7.41
CA GLY A 134 5.48 -0.89 -6.70
C GLY A 134 5.59 -0.57 -5.21
N LYS A 135 4.83 0.39 -4.67
CA LYS A 135 4.86 0.78 -3.24
C LYS A 135 4.77 -0.42 -2.29
N THR A 136 3.72 -1.21 -2.41
CA THR A 136 3.47 -2.37 -1.55
C THR A 136 4.61 -3.39 -1.62
N THR A 137 5.06 -3.73 -2.83
CA THR A 137 6.19 -4.65 -3.01
C THR A 137 7.44 -4.13 -2.33
N THR A 138 7.79 -2.85 -2.58
CA THR A 138 8.96 -2.21 -1.97
C THR A 138 8.86 -2.19 -0.44
N THR A 139 7.70 -1.83 0.13
CA THR A 139 7.53 -1.77 1.59
C THR A 139 7.64 -3.13 2.26
N PHE A 140 7.11 -4.20 1.65
CA PHE A 140 7.25 -5.54 2.20
C PHE A 140 8.69 -6.05 2.15
N LEU A 141 9.41 -5.83 1.04
CA LEU A 141 10.82 -6.20 0.92
C LEU A 141 11.69 -5.39 1.90
N LEU A 142 11.44 -4.08 1.98
CA LEU A 142 12.16 -3.20 2.92
C LEU A 142 11.89 -3.62 4.37
N ARG A 143 10.64 -3.90 4.72
CA ARG A 143 10.28 -4.37 6.05
C ARG A 143 11.04 -5.64 6.44
N ALA A 144 11.09 -6.64 5.56
CA ALA A 144 11.81 -7.88 5.84
C ALA A 144 13.29 -7.62 6.19
N MET A 145 13.93 -6.67 5.50
CA MET A 145 15.31 -6.26 5.78
C MET A 145 15.43 -5.49 7.12
N LEU A 146 14.49 -4.58 7.39
CA LEU A 146 14.48 -3.82 8.65
C LEU A 146 14.18 -4.71 9.87
N ASP A 147 13.27 -5.69 9.74
CA ASP A 147 12.97 -6.66 10.81
C ASP A 147 14.22 -7.45 11.22
N THR A 148 15.08 -7.82 10.28
CA THR A 148 16.34 -8.52 10.57
C THR A 148 17.31 -7.65 11.40
N HIS A 149 17.35 -6.35 11.13
CA HIS A 149 18.27 -5.42 11.79
C HIS A 149 17.72 -4.84 13.10
N PHE A 150 16.45 -4.41 13.09
CA PHE A 150 15.81 -3.75 14.23
C PHE A 150 15.02 -4.72 15.13
N GLY A 151 14.83 -5.97 14.70
CA GLY A 151 14.06 -7.00 15.42
C GLY A 151 12.56 -6.87 15.24
N THR A 152 12.02 -5.67 15.30
CA THR A 152 10.57 -5.42 15.17
C THR A 152 10.32 -4.13 14.40
N SER A 153 9.49 -4.20 13.36
CA SER A 153 9.04 -3.01 12.63
C SER A 153 7.52 -2.94 12.52
N ALA A 154 7.02 -1.70 12.37
CA ALA A 154 5.65 -1.44 11.98
C ALA A 154 5.51 -1.42 10.46
N LEU A 155 4.33 -1.80 9.98
CA LEU A 155 3.91 -1.66 8.59
C LEU A 155 2.60 -0.88 8.53
N ALA A 156 2.57 0.18 7.71
CA ALA A 156 1.35 0.88 7.32
C ALA A 156 1.25 0.88 5.80
N GLY A 157 0.45 -0.02 5.24
CA GLY A 157 0.36 -0.20 3.79
C GLY A 157 -1.02 -0.55 3.29
N THR A 158 -1.12 -0.77 1.98
CA THR A 158 -2.37 -1.12 1.28
C THR A 158 -2.97 -2.43 1.79
N VAL A 159 -2.12 -3.42 2.05
CA VAL A 159 -2.53 -4.79 2.36
C VAL A 159 -2.69 -5.00 3.85
N LEU A 160 -1.68 -4.59 4.61
CA LEU A 160 -1.58 -4.86 6.05
C LEU A 160 -1.19 -3.60 6.82
N LEU A 161 -1.65 -3.57 8.06
CA LEU A 161 -1.36 -2.57 9.09
C LEU A 161 -1.00 -3.30 10.38
N GLY A 162 0.13 -2.98 11.02
CA GLY A 162 0.46 -3.60 12.29
C GLY A 162 1.91 -3.46 12.73
N VAL A 163 2.27 -4.15 13.82
CA VAL A 163 3.61 -4.14 14.44
C VAL A 163 4.07 -5.57 14.67
N GLY A 164 5.25 -5.93 14.20
CA GLY A 164 5.78 -7.29 14.31
C GLY A 164 4.88 -8.30 13.62
N ASP A 165 4.54 -9.37 14.32
CA ASP A 165 3.68 -10.44 13.81
C ASP A 165 2.17 -10.12 13.92
N GLU A 166 1.81 -9.07 14.65
CA GLU A 166 0.42 -8.63 14.77
C GLU A 166 0.04 -7.71 13.60
N LEU A 167 -0.39 -8.33 12.51
CA LEU A 167 -0.78 -7.67 11.28
C LEU A 167 -2.26 -7.87 10.99
N TYR A 168 -2.93 -6.78 10.64
CA TYR A 168 -4.36 -6.73 10.34
C TYR A 168 -4.59 -6.23 8.91
N PRO A 169 -5.69 -6.61 8.24
CA PRO A 169 -6.07 -6.03 6.96
C PRO A 169 -6.17 -4.51 7.05
N SER A 170 -5.52 -3.81 6.14
CA SER A 170 -5.55 -2.35 6.12
C SER A 170 -6.82 -1.85 5.44
N PRO A 171 -7.52 -0.86 6.01
CA PRO A 171 -8.72 -0.30 5.39
C PRO A 171 -8.41 0.58 4.15
N ARG A 172 -7.15 1.01 3.99
CA ARG A 172 -6.68 1.85 2.88
C ARG A 172 -5.15 1.88 2.79
N THR A 173 -4.62 2.31 1.65
CA THR A 173 -3.16 2.37 1.38
C THR A 173 -2.39 3.15 2.45
N THR A 174 -2.89 4.30 2.86
CA THR A 174 -2.32 5.10 3.95
C THR A 174 -3.47 5.51 4.87
N VAL A 175 -3.40 5.05 6.10
CA VAL A 175 -4.43 5.32 7.12
C VAL A 175 -4.49 6.80 7.50
N GLU A 176 -5.53 7.22 8.23
CA GLU A 176 -5.65 8.59 8.73
C GLU A 176 -4.53 8.90 9.72
N SER A 177 -4.13 10.18 9.81
CA SER A 177 -3.00 10.61 10.64
C SER A 177 -3.08 10.17 12.11
N PRO A 178 -4.24 10.20 12.81
CA PRO A 178 -4.33 9.68 14.16
C PRO A 178 -3.97 8.19 14.27
N VAL A 179 -4.45 7.38 13.34
CA VAL A 179 -4.16 5.94 13.30
C VAL A 179 -2.68 5.69 13.01
N LEU A 180 -2.08 6.46 12.09
CA LEU A 180 -0.67 6.34 11.77
C LEU A 180 0.22 6.69 12.97
N GLN A 181 -0.03 7.84 13.62
CA GLN A 181 0.75 8.27 14.79
C GLN A 181 0.60 7.28 15.96
N ARG A 182 -0.61 6.73 16.17
CA ARG A 182 -0.89 5.69 17.15
C ARG A 182 -0.11 4.40 16.86
N LEU A 183 -0.07 3.96 15.62
CA LEU A 183 0.71 2.80 15.19
C LEU A 183 2.21 2.99 15.45
N LEU A 184 2.74 4.17 15.10
CA LEU A 184 4.15 4.51 15.36
C LEU A 184 4.46 4.51 16.86
N ALA A 185 3.56 5.04 17.69
CA ALA A 185 3.70 5.02 19.15
C ALA A 185 3.68 3.59 19.71
N THR A 186 2.80 2.74 19.18
CA THR A 186 2.77 1.30 19.55
C THR A 186 4.08 0.60 19.16
N ALA A 187 4.66 0.94 18.01
CA ALA A 187 5.96 0.41 17.61
C ALA A 187 7.08 0.84 18.56
N VAL A 188 7.09 2.11 18.96
CA VAL A 188 8.04 2.62 19.98
C VAL A 188 7.90 1.87 21.31
N GLU A 189 6.67 1.70 21.81
CA GLU A 189 6.39 1.00 23.07
C GLU A 189 6.86 -0.46 23.02
N ARG A 190 6.57 -1.17 21.94
CA ARG A 190 6.95 -2.57 21.75
C ARG A 190 8.45 -2.74 21.52
N GLY A 191 9.08 -1.81 20.81
CA GLY A 191 10.53 -1.80 20.61
C GLY A 191 11.30 -1.55 21.91
N ALA A 192 10.79 -0.67 22.77
CA ALA A 192 11.39 -0.42 24.09
C ALA A 192 11.24 -1.61 25.05
N SER A 193 10.19 -2.42 24.88
CA SER A 193 9.92 -3.60 25.71
C SER A 193 10.72 -4.84 25.29
N ALA A 194 11.10 -4.93 24.01
CA ALA A 194 12.02 -5.94 23.53
C ALA A 194 13.43 -5.52 23.95
N ALA A 195 14.04 -6.22 24.92
CA ALA A 195 15.43 -5.98 25.36
C ALA A 195 16.43 -6.36 24.24
N VAL A 196 16.31 -5.71 23.10
CA VAL A 196 17.23 -5.84 21.97
C VAL A 196 18.35 -4.84 22.20
N GLU A 197 19.57 -5.32 22.19
CA GLU A 197 20.80 -4.51 22.41
C GLU A 197 20.96 -3.30 21.45
N ARG A 198 20.09 -3.17 20.44
CA ARG A 198 20.11 -2.10 19.42
C ARG A 198 19.00 -1.06 19.54
N GLY A 199 18.07 -1.19 20.48
CA GLY A 199 17.28 -0.08 21.06
C GLY A 199 16.31 0.68 20.17
N ALA A 200 16.08 0.32 18.91
CA ALA A 200 15.18 1.06 18.04
C ALA A 200 14.29 0.12 17.25
N SER A 201 12.99 0.39 17.25
CA SER A 201 12.05 -0.15 16.28
C SER A 201 12.13 0.63 14.96
N ALA A 202 11.62 0.07 13.90
CA ALA A 202 11.48 0.73 12.62
C ALA A 202 10.01 0.77 12.18
N ALA A 203 9.71 1.62 11.22
CA ALA A 203 8.41 1.65 10.57
C ALA A 203 8.56 1.84 9.05
N VAL A 204 7.74 1.13 8.29
CA VAL A 204 7.63 1.30 6.84
C VAL A 204 6.22 1.76 6.51
N VAL A 205 6.12 2.88 5.80
CA VAL A 205 4.86 3.56 5.50
C VAL A 205 4.67 3.70 4.00
N GLU A 206 3.61 3.07 3.46
CA GLU A 206 3.15 3.39 2.11
C GLU A 206 2.52 4.79 2.12
N THR A 207 3.10 5.70 1.35
CA THR A 207 2.70 7.11 1.32
C THR A 207 2.07 7.44 -0.03
N SER A 208 0.74 7.32 -0.11
CA SER A 208 -0.01 7.64 -1.34
C SER A 208 -0.13 9.16 -1.53
N SER A 209 -0.30 9.61 -2.79
CA SER A 209 -0.49 11.03 -3.10
C SER A 209 -1.74 11.62 -2.44
N HIS A 210 -2.85 10.87 -2.41
CA HIS A 210 -4.04 11.26 -1.67
C HIS A 210 -3.77 11.45 -0.18
N ALA A 211 -2.94 10.59 0.41
CA ALA A 211 -2.58 10.71 1.82
C ALA A 211 -1.77 11.97 2.10
N ILE A 212 -0.85 12.31 1.21
CA ILE A 212 -0.07 13.55 1.30
C ILE A 212 -1.00 14.76 1.18
N ALA A 213 -1.83 14.81 0.12
CA ALA A 213 -2.75 15.92 -0.12
C ALA A 213 -3.83 16.08 0.98
N LEU A 214 -4.20 14.98 1.66
CA LEU A 214 -5.18 14.97 2.76
C LEU A 214 -4.54 14.99 4.16
N ASN A 215 -3.29 15.42 4.29
CA ASN A 215 -2.56 15.59 5.55
C ASN A 215 -2.44 14.32 6.43
N ARG A 216 -2.57 13.11 5.84
CA ARG A 216 -2.54 11.86 6.60
C ARG A 216 -1.14 11.50 7.10
N VAL A 217 -0.10 12.00 6.44
CA VAL A 217 1.30 11.76 6.78
C VAL A 217 1.98 13.01 7.35
N ASP A 218 1.21 14.04 7.68
CA ASP A 218 1.75 15.21 8.34
C ASP A 218 2.30 14.85 9.72
N GLN A 219 3.30 15.59 10.19
CA GLN A 219 4.05 15.30 11.42
C GLN A 219 4.83 13.97 11.42
N VAL A 220 4.93 13.26 10.29
CA VAL A 220 5.85 12.14 10.16
C VAL A 220 7.21 12.66 9.71
N ALA A 221 8.24 12.43 10.53
CA ALA A 221 9.64 12.65 10.17
C ALA A 221 10.18 11.34 9.58
N TYR A 222 10.60 11.37 8.32
CA TYR A 222 11.18 10.21 7.65
C TYR A 222 12.70 10.21 7.76
N ASP A 223 13.32 9.07 8.03
CA ASP A 223 14.77 8.90 7.89
C ASP A 223 15.14 8.67 6.42
N VAL A 224 14.30 7.89 5.71
CA VAL A 224 14.47 7.69 4.27
C VAL A 224 13.12 7.70 3.55
N VAL A 225 13.05 8.36 2.40
CA VAL A 225 11.89 8.32 1.50
C VAL A 225 12.28 7.71 0.16
N GLY A 226 11.47 6.75 -0.33
CA GLY A 226 11.65 6.08 -1.62
C GLY A 226 10.61 6.51 -2.64
N PHE A 227 11.05 6.68 -3.90
CA PHE A 227 10.17 6.91 -5.04
C PHE A 227 10.32 5.79 -6.05
N THR A 228 9.20 5.12 -6.38
CA THR A 228 9.20 3.99 -7.32
C THR A 228 9.08 4.43 -8.78
N ASN A 229 8.02 5.15 -9.13
CA ASN A 229 7.71 5.63 -10.48
C ASN A 229 6.51 6.60 -10.45
N LEU A 230 6.25 7.27 -11.59
CA LEU A 230 5.02 8.00 -11.82
C LEU A 230 4.42 7.64 -13.17
N GLN A 231 3.20 7.12 -13.18
CA GLN A 231 2.45 6.73 -14.35
C GLN A 231 1.07 7.39 -14.35
N HIS A 232 0.37 7.35 -15.47
CA HIS A 232 -0.96 7.93 -15.61
C HIS A 232 -1.96 7.23 -14.67
N ASP A 233 -2.30 7.91 -13.57
CA ASP A 233 -3.26 7.47 -12.58
C ASP A 233 -3.75 8.66 -11.75
N HIS A 234 -4.93 8.55 -11.13
CA HIS A 234 -5.47 9.55 -10.21
C HIS A 234 -5.57 11.00 -10.74
N LEU A 235 -5.67 11.20 -12.06
CA LEU A 235 -5.83 12.53 -12.65
C LEU A 235 -7.23 13.13 -12.45
N ASP A 236 -8.20 12.34 -12.03
CA ASP A 236 -9.47 12.80 -11.50
C ASP A 236 -9.31 13.64 -10.21
N PHE A 237 -8.24 13.41 -9.46
CA PHE A 237 -7.91 14.11 -8.23
C PHE A 237 -6.80 15.16 -8.42
N HIS A 238 -5.74 14.84 -9.16
CA HIS A 238 -4.54 15.68 -9.29
C HIS A 238 -4.56 16.57 -10.54
N HIS A 239 -5.51 16.40 -11.45
CA HIS A 239 -5.73 17.10 -12.71
C HIS A 239 -4.59 17.01 -13.74
N THR A 240 -3.33 17.13 -13.35
CA THR A 240 -2.14 17.01 -14.24
C THR A 240 -1.08 16.09 -13.65
N MET A 241 -0.18 15.58 -14.49
CA MET A 241 0.96 14.77 -14.05
C MET A 241 1.95 15.58 -13.24
N GLU A 242 2.08 16.88 -13.53
CA GLU A 242 2.92 17.82 -12.78
C GLU A 242 2.40 18.00 -11.35
N GLU A 243 1.10 18.27 -11.16
CA GLU A 243 0.48 18.36 -9.82
C GLU A 243 0.61 17.04 -9.06
N TYR A 244 0.49 15.92 -9.78
CA TYR A 244 0.67 14.59 -9.18
C TYR A 244 2.10 14.37 -8.68
N LEU A 245 3.11 14.78 -9.48
CA LEU A 245 4.51 14.78 -9.07
C LEU A 245 4.74 15.71 -7.88
N GLU A 246 4.30 16.98 -7.96
CA GLU A 246 4.49 17.98 -6.90
C GLU A 246 3.92 17.51 -5.57
N THR A 247 2.74 16.91 -5.59
CA THR A 247 2.13 16.33 -4.38
C THR A 247 3.06 15.28 -3.77
N LYS A 248 3.57 14.33 -4.55
CA LYS A 248 4.50 13.31 -4.05
C LYS A 248 5.83 13.93 -3.62
N ALA A 249 6.34 14.88 -4.37
CA ALA A 249 7.59 15.56 -4.11
C ALA A 249 7.58 16.40 -2.82
N SER A 250 6.41 16.71 -2.25
CA SER A 250 6.29 17.50 -1.02
C SER A 250 6.86 16.80 0.23
N ILE A 251 7.03 15.48 0.22
CA ILE A 251 7.73 14.75 1.28
C ILE A 251 9.24 14.63 1.05
N PHE A 252 9.73 15.01 -0.13
CA PHE A 252 11.16 15.01 -0.50
C PHE A 252 11.77 16.39 -0.22
N THR A 253 11.79 16.79 1.05
CA THR A 253 12.39 18.04 1.53
C THR A 253 13.17 17.77 2.81
N PRO A 254 14.20 18.57 3.14
CA PRO A 254 14.99 18.39 4.37
C PRO A 254 14.17 18.48 5.67
N GLU A 255 13.01 19.16 5.63
CA GLU A 255 12.11 19.28 6.78
C GLU A 255 11.31 18.00 7.04
N ARG A 256 11.12 17.17 5.98
CA ARG A 256 10.28 15.96 6.04
C ARG A 256 11.10 14.68 6.03
N ALA A 257 12.28 14.67 5.40
CA ALA A 257 13.10 13.48 5.22
C ALA A 257 14.59 13.80 5.36
N ARG A 258 15.36 12.85 5.90
CA ARG A 258 16.82 12.97 6.01
C ARG A 258 17.53 12.55 4.74
N HIS A 259 16.97 11.59 4.01
CA HIS A 259 17.54 11.04 2.77
C HIS A 259 16.45 10.61 1.80
N ALA A 260 16.71 10.70 0.50
CA ALA A 260 15.84 10.18 -0.54
C ALA A 260 16.51 9.07 -1.35
N VAL A 261 15.73 8.08 -1.81
CA VAL A 261 16.16 7.10 -2.82
C VAL A 261 15.15 7.13 -3.95
N VAL A 262 15.60 7.49 -5.15
CA VAL A 262 14.72 7.80 -6.28
C VAL A 262 15.01 6.86 -7.45
N CYS A 263 14.01 6.06 -7.89
CA CYS A 263 14.10 5.37 -9.17
C CYS A 263 14.06 6.38 -10.31
N VAL A 264 15.05 6.30 -11.22
CA VAL A 264 15.21 7.23 -12.35
C VAL A 264 15.01 6.52 -13.69
N ASP A 265 14.23 5.47 -13.71
CA ASP A 265 13.89 4.71 -14.93
C ASP A 265 12.80 5.39 -15.78
N ASP A 266 12.13 6.40 -15.25
CA ASP A 266 11.20 7.27 -15.97
C ASP A 266 11.60 8.75 -15.85
N GLU A 267 11.03 9.60 -16.71
CA GLU A 267 11.33 11.04 -16.72
C GLU A 267 10.95 11.76 -15.42
N TRP A 268 9.94 11.25 -14.69
CA TRP A 268 9.45 11.85 -13.47
C TRP A 268 10.38 11.59 -12.29
N GLY A 269 10.99 10.40 -12.26
CA GLY A 269 12.06 10.09 -11.31
C GLY A 269 13.28 10.97 -11.51
N VAL A 270 13.68 11.23 -12.77
CA VAL A 270 14.77 12.16 -13.08
C VAL A 270 14.42 13.58 -12.60
N LYS A 271 13.21 14.07 -12.89
CA LYS A 271 12.73 15.38 -12.41
C LYS A 271 12.74 15.46 -10.87
N LEU A 272 12.31 14.39 -10.18
CA LEU A 272 12.30 14.36 -8.72
C LEU A 272 13.72 14.37 -8.13
N ALA A 273 14.68 13.67 -8.73
CA ALA A 273 16.08 13.71 -8.34
C ALA A 273 16.66 15.13 -8.46
N ASP A 274 16.36 15.82 -9.56
CA ASP A 274 16.72 17.24 -9.75
C ASP A 274 16.07 18.14 -8.67
N MET A 275 14.82 17.89 -8.32
CA MET A 275 14.15 18.62 -7.22
C MET A 275 14.82 18.35 -5.86
N CYS A 276 15.23 17.12 -5.57
CA CYS A 276 16.00 16.81 -4.36
C CYS A 276 17.32 17.59 -4.30
N ALA A 277 18.07 17.62 -5.40
CA ALA A 277 19.31 18.37 -5.51
C ALA A 277 19.09 19.88 -5.28
N GLN A 278 18.06 20.47 -5.92
CA GLN A 278 17.73 21.89 -5.76
C GLN A 278 17.31 22.24 -4.32
N ARG A 279 16.63 21.31 -3.62
CA ARG A 279 16.19 21.48 -2.23
C ARG A 279 17.28 21.20 -1.19
N GLY A 280 18.42 20.66 -1.61
CA GLY A 280 19.51 20.27 -0.73
C GLY A 280 19.20 19.03 0.11
N LEU A 281 18.25 18.18 -0.31
CA LEU A 281 17.98 16.91 0.32
C LEU A 281 19.03 15.89 -0.16
N PRO A 282 19.78 15.21 0.71
CA PRO A 282 20.68 14.12 0.31
C PRO A 282 19.89 13.01 -0.37
N PHE A 283 20.41 12.49 -1.50
CA PHE A 283 19.70 11.44 -2.24
C PHE A 283 20.61 10.47 -2.97
N ASP A 284 20.08 9.28 -3.20
CA ASP A 284 20.58 8.31 -4.16
C ASP A 284 19.60 8.15 -5.32
N THR A 285 20.12 7.79 -6.48
CA THR A 285 19.34 7.36 -7.62
C THR A 285 19.52 5.86 -7.86
N VAL A 286 18.44 5.17 -8.25
CA VAL A 286 18.44 3.74 -8.57
C VAL A 286 17.86 3.53 -9.95
N SER A 287 18.47 2.64 -10.74
CA SER A 287 17.93 2.22 -12.03
C SER A 287 18.05 0.71 -12.22
N ALA A 288 16.97 0.10 -12.73
CA ALA A 288 16.96 -1.29 -13.18
C ALA A 288 17.07 -1.42 -14.71
N TYR A 289 16.88 -0.35 -15.47
CA TYR A 289 16.78 -0.35 -16.94
C TYR A 289 17.87 0.45 -17.63
N ALA A 290 18.42 1.46 -16.99
CA ALA A 290 19.25 2.47 -17.68
C ALA A 290 20.73 2.10 -17.84
N GLY A 291 21.20 1.04 -17.15
CA GLY A 291 22.59 0.58 -17.25
C GLY A 291 23.62 1.49 -16.56
N GLU A 292 24.89 1.18 -16.77
CA GLU A 292 26.04 1.82 -16.13
C GLU A 292 26.08 3.35 -16.33
N GLY A 293 26.33 4.07 -15.23
CA GLY A 293 26.56 5.53 -15.24
C GLY A 293 25.30 6.39 -15.37
N LYS A 294 24.12 5.80 -15.37
CA LYS A 294 22.85 6.53 -15.47
C LYS A 294 22.18 6.78 -14.11
N ALA A 295 22.61 6.05 -13.08
CA ALA A 295 22.16 6.21 -11.70
C ALA A 295 23.33 5.95 -10.75
N HIS A 296 23.21 6.38 -9.49
CA HIS A 296 24.21 6.04 -8.45
C HIS A 296 24.26 4.52 -8.22
N TRP A 297 23.08 3.89 -8.19
CA TRP A 297 22.92 2.45 -8.08
C TRP A 297 22.23 1.92 -9.34
N TRP A 298 22.80 0.91 -9.97
CA TRP A 298 22.25 0.36 -11.21
C TRP A 298 22.33 -1.17 -11.24
N VAL A 299 21.36 -1.79 -11.89
CA VAL A 299 21.21 -3.23 -11.98
C VAL A 299 21.85 -3.77 -13.25
N SER A 300 22.56 -4.87 -13.12
CA SER A 300 22.99 -5.70 -14.25
C SER A 300 22.63 -7.16 -14.01
N SER A 301 22.71 -7.96 -15.06
CA SER A 301 22.63 -9.44 -14.98
C SER A 301 21.37 -9.94 -14.25
N ALA A 302 20.21 -9.32 -14.52
CA ALA A 302 18.94 -9.82 -14.00
C ALA A 302 18.51 -11.10 -14.73
N HIS A 303 18.33 -12.20 -13.98
CA HIS A 303 17.97 -13.50 -14.52
C HIS A 303 16.82 -14.13 -13.75
N ALA A 304 15.71 -14.41 -14.45
CA ALA A 304 14.57 -15.10 -13.87
C ALA A 304 14.88 -16.61 -13.67
N SER A 305 14.48 -17.15 -12.52
CA SER A 305 14.59 -18.57 -12.21
C SER A 305 13.26 -19.27 -12.46
N LEU A 306 13.27 -20.24 -13.39
CA LEU A 306 12.10 -21.09 -13.65
C LEU A 306 11.72 -21.96 -12.45
N LYS A 307 12.69 -22.33 -11.62
CA LYS A 307 12.47 -23.22 -10.47
C LYS A 307 11.94 -22.46 -9.25
N ASP A 308 12.55 -21.31 -8.96
CA ASP A 308 12.30 -20.61 -7.70
C ASP A 308 11.27 -19.47 -7.85
N VAL A 309 10.83 -19.20 -9.10
CA VAL A 309 9.89 -18.08 -9.40
C VAL A 309 10.40 -16.75 -8.83
N ALA A 310 11.67 -16.49 -9.06
CA ALA A 310 12.41 -15.36 -8.49
C ALA A 310 13.39 -14.80 -9.52
N THR A 311 13.96 -13.65 -9.24
CA THR A 311 14.96 -13.03 -10.12
C THR A 311 16.25 -12.76 -9.34
N THR A 312 17.38 -13.30 -9.80
CA THR A 312 18.71 -12.93 -9.31
C THR A 312 19.22 -11.74 -10.10
N PHE A 313 19.92 -10.83 -9.45
CA PHE A 313 20.50 -9.65 -10.11
C PHE A 313 21.77 -9.18 -9.40
N VAL A 314 22.55 -8.35 -10.07
CA VAL A 314 23.70 -7.67 -9.48
C VAL A 314 23.39 -6.18 -9.41
N LEU A 315 23.46 -5.62 -8.19
CA LEU A 315 23.32 -4.18 -7.95
C LEU A 315 24.70 -3.57 -7.78
N HIS A 316 25.06 -2.62 -8.64
CA HIS A 316 26.31 -1.88 -8.60
C HIS A 316 26.10 -0.54 -7.89
N GLY A 317 27.04 -0.16 -7.02
CA GLY A 317 26.99 1.08 -6.26
C GLY A 317 28.06 2.09 -6.66
N PRO A 318 27.97 3.32 -6.13
CA PRO A 318 28.80 4.46 -6.55
C PRO A 318 30.28 4.33 -6.18
N ASN A 319 30.63 3.49 -5.21
CA ASN A 319 32.02 3.28 -4.77
C ASN A 319 32.61 1.94 -5.29
N GLY A 320 31.99 1.35 -6.32
CA GLY A 320 32.41 0.07 -6.89
C GLY A 320 31.87 -1.15 -6.15
N GLU A 321 30.79 -0.97 -5.39
CA GLU A 321 30.07 -2.08 -4.79
C GLU A 321 29.44 -2.97 -5.87
N GLU A 322 29.54 -4.29 -5.68
CA GLU A 322 28.85 -5.31 -6.46
C GLU A 322 28.06 -6.21 -5.49
N ILE A 323 26.75 -6.01 -5.43
CA ILE A 323 25.86 -6.76 -4.54
C ILE A 323 25.09 -7.79 -5.36
N LYS A 324 25.36 -9.07 -5.14
CA LYS A 324 24.58 -10.17 -5.71
C LYS A 324 23.32 -10.36 -4.89
N ALA A 325 22.19 -9.94 -5.44
CA ALA A 325 20.92 -9.90 -4.76
C ALA A 325 19.89 -10.88 -5.36
N TYR A 326 18.83 -11.10 -4.63
CA TYR A 326 17.73 -12.01 -4.96
C TYR A 326 16.39 -11.30 -4.73
N CYS A 327 15.60 -11.15 -5.78
CA CYS A 327 14.21 -10.72 -5.67
C CYS A 327 13.31 -11.96 -5.63
N PRO A 328 12.49 -12.18 -4.59
CA PRO A 328 11.60 -13.34 -4.47
C PRO A 328 10.41 -13.31 -5.43
N LEU A 329 10.38 -12.36 -6.36
CA LEU A 329 9.32 -12.14 -7.33
C LEU A 329 9.89 -12.12 -8.75
N PRO A 330 9.15 -12.58 -9.77
CA PRO A 330 9.60 -12.55 -11.15
C PRO A 330 9.49 -11.14 -11.75
N GLY A 331 10.30 -10.88 -12.77
CA GLY A 331 10.23 -9.71 -13.63
C GLY A 331 11.06 -8.52 -13.18
N LEU A 332 11.50 -7.75 -14.17
CA LEU A 332 12.43 -6.63 -13.97
C LEU A 332 11.81 -5.48 -13.14
N VAL A 333 10.48 -5.29 -13.23
CA VAL A 333 9.77 -4.31 -12.39
C VAL A 333 9.89 -4.64 -10.89
N ASN A 334 9.93 -5.93 -10.53
CA ASN A 334 10.13 -6.34 -9.15
C ASN A 334 11.60 -6.26 -8.74
N VAL A 335 12.52 -6.43 -9.67
CA VAL A 335 13.95 -6.13 -9.45
C VAL A 335 14.15 -4.64 -9.15
N GLN A 336 13.47 -3.74 -9.87
CA GLN A 336 13.47 -2.31 -9.57
C GLN A 336 12.98 -2.02 -8.15
N ASN A 337 11.85 -2.61 -7.75
CA ASN A 337 11.31 -2.48 -6.39
C ASN A 337 12.29 -3.04 -5.33
N ALA A 338 12.93 -4.18 -5.61
CA ALA A 338 13.90 -4.80 -4.72
C ALA A 338 15.20 -3.98 -4.61
N ALA A 339 15.70 -3.43 -5.70
CA ALA A 339 16.88 -2.56 -5.70
C ALA A 339 16.63 -1.27 -4.92
N LEU A 340 15.45 -0.64 -5.11
CA LEU A 340 15.03 0.51 -4.32
C LEU A 340 14.97 0.18 -2.82
N ALA A 341 14.31 -0.91 -2.46
CA ALA A 341 14.20 -1.36 -1.06
C ALA A 341 15.57 -1.66 -0.45
N LEU A 342 16.47 -2.30 -1.21
CA LEU A 342 17.83 -2.63 -0.77
C LEU A 342 18.64 -1.35 -0.47
N VAL A 343 18.64 -0.36 -1.38
CA VAL A 343 19.35 0.90 -1.15
C VAL A 343 18.76 1.66 0.05
N MET A 344 17.44 1.67 0.21
CA MET A 344 16.78 2.27 1.38
C MET A 344 17.20 1.55 2.68
N ALA A 345 17.28 0.21 2.67
CA ALA A 345 17.74 -0.56 3.83
C ALA A 345 19.21 -0.26 4.18
N LEU A 346 20.09 -0.14 3.19
CA LEU A 346 21.49 0.24 3.43
C LEU A 346 21.59 1.62 4.10
N ARG A 347 20.68 2.55 3.82
CA ARG A 347 20.61 3.87 4.48
C ARG A 347 20.11 3.80 5.93
N SER A 348 19.50 2.70 6.36
CA SER A 348 19.14 2.46 7.77
C SER A 348 20.28 1.85 8.61
N GLY A 349 21.38 1.47 7.97
CA GLY A 349 22.49 0.78 8.62
C GLY A 349 22.42 -0.75 8.56
N VAL A 350 21.43 -1.32 7.88
CA VAL A 350 21.39 -2.76 7.57
C VAL A 350 22.61 -3.09 6.72
N SER A 351 23.34 -4.13 7.08
CA SER A 351 24.47 -4.60 6.26
C SER A 351 24.01 -5.27 4.97
N VAL A 352 24.88 -5.34 3.96
CA VAL A 352 24.58 -6.00 2.67
C VAL A 352 24.17 -7.45 2.88
N ASP A 353 24.89 -8.18 3.73
CA ASP A 353 24.63 -9.61 3.96
C ASP A 353 23.28 -9.83 4.66
N GLU A 354 22.97 -9.02 5.69
CA GLU A 354 21.65 -9.04 6.35
C GLU A 354 20.52 -8.74 5.37
N ALA A 355 20.67 -7.71 4.54
CA ALA A 355 19.64 -7.30 3.58
C ALA A 355 19.40 -8.37 2.49
N VAL A 356 20.46 -8.92 1.91
CA VAL A 356 20.34 -9.97 0.87
C VAL A 356 19.73 -11.23 1.43
N GLU A 357 20.11 -11.66 2.63
CA GLU A 357 19.55 -12.85 3.27
C GLU A 357 18.09 -12.65 3.66
N ALA A 358 17.72 -11.48 4.21
CA ALA A 358 16.33 -11.13 4.51
C ALA A 358 15.43 -11.17 3.28
N MET A 359 15.90 -10.67 2.13
CA MET A 359 15.13 -10.74 0.87
C MET A 359 14.90 -12.18 0.39
N ARG A 360 15.83 -13.12 0.62
CA ARG A 360 15.64 -14.53 0.28
C ARG A 360 14.49 -15.17 1.04
N HIS A 361 14.28 -14.71 2.27
CA HIS A 361 13.26 -15.22 3.19
C HIS A 361 12.03 -14.32 3.28
N ALA A 362 11.96 -13.27 2.45
CA ALA A 362 10.78 -12.41 2.42
C ALA A 362 9.52 -13.22 2.09
N HIS A 363 8.49 -13.05 2.91
CA HIS A 363 7.23 -13.76 2.76
C HIS A 363 6.51 -13.38 1.47
N ASN A 364 5.63 -14.26 0.99
CA ASN A 364 4.70 -13.94 -0.08
C ASN A 364 3.93 -12.66 0.26
N ILE A 365 3.94 -11.71 -0.66
CA ILE A 365 3.20 -10.46 -0.52
C ILE A 365 1.76 -10.71 -0.97
N PRO A 366 0.75 -10.60 -0.09
CA PRO A 366 -0.61 -10.92 -0.48
C PRO A 366 -1.07 -10.10 -1.70
N GLY A 367 -1.51 -10.80 -2.75
CA GLY A 367 -1.99 -10.21 -3.99
C GLY A 367 -0.94 -9.45 -4.82
N ARG A 368 0.35 -9.70 -4.62
CA ARG A 368 1.45 -9.17 -5.46
C ARG A 368 2.32 -10.34 -5.91
N MET A 369 2.12 -10.81 -7.14
CA MET A 369 2.75 -12.05 -7.62
C MET A 369 2.70 -13.16 -6.56
N GLN A 370 1.61 -13.22 -5.80
CA GLN A 370 1.44 -14.15 -4.68
C GLN A 370 1.36 -15.56 -5.21
N ARG A 371 2.36 -16.38 -4.89
CA ARG A 371 2.37 -17.80 -5.26
C ARG A 371 1.42 -18.59 -4.36
N ILE A 372 0.53 -19.35 -4.98
CA ILE A 372 -0.39 -20.26 -4.30
C ILE A 372 0.11 -21.70 -4.40
N SER A 373 0.61 -22.10 -5.58
CA SER A 373 1.31 -23.37 -5.76
C SER A 373 2.59 -23.21 -6.56
N ASN A 374 3.55 -24.08 -6.32
CA ASN A 374 4.78 -24.16 -7.10
C ASN A 374 4.65 -25.23 -8.18
N ARG A 375 5.39 -25.04 -9.29
CA ARG A 375 5.59 -26.09 -10.28
C ARG A 375 6.48 -27.18 -9.68
N ASP A 376 6.02 -28.42 -9.69
CA ASP A 376 6.75 -29.58 -9.11
C ASP A 376 6.72 -30.83 -10.00
N GLY A 377 6.36 -30.67 -11.28
CA GLY A 377 6.20 -31.77 -12.24
C GLY A 377 4.82 -32.45 -12.20
N VAL A 378 3.98 -32.12 -11.23
CA VAL A 378 2.57 -32.55 -11.11
C VAL A 378 1.65 -31.35 -11.16
N ARG A 379 1.97 -30.31 -10.39
CA ARG A 379 1.18 -29.08 -10.26
C ARG A 379 1.72 -27.98 -11.16
N ALA A 380 0.81 -27.17 -11.69
CA ALA A 380 1.12 -25.90 -12.33
C ALA A 380 1.60 -24.86 -11.31
N LEU A 381 2.33 -23.86 -11.77
CA LEU A 381 2.54 -22.64 -11.01
C LEU A 381 1.24 -21.83 -11.00
N THR A 382 0.76 -21.41 -9.82
CA THR A 382 -0.43 -20.56 -9.73
C THR A 382 -0.14 -19.30 -8.94
N ILE A 383 -0.59 -18.15 -9.47
CA ILE A 383 -0.26 -16.81 -9.00
C ILE A 383 -1.52 -15.96 -8.90
N VAL A 384 -1.61 -15.16 -7.83
CA VAL A 384 -2.61 -14.09 -7.67
C VAL A 384 -1.90 -12.74 -7.68
N ASP A 385 -2.39 -11.80 -8.50
CA ASP A 385 -1.83 -10.47 -8.63
C ASP A 385 -2.89 -9.35 -8.62
N TYR A 386 -2.48 -8.15 -8.28
CA TYR A 386 -3.34 -6.97 -8.23
C TYR A 386 -3.35 -6.15 -9.53
N ALA A 387 -2.61 -6.55 -10.55
CA ALA A 387 -2.54 -5.83 -11.83
C ALA A 387 -3.94 -5.60 -12.41
N HIS A 388 -4.37 -4.34 -12.47
CA HIS A 388 -5.70 -3.90 -12.89
C HIS A 388 -5.66 -2.69 -13.85
N THR A 389 -4.46 -2.20 -14.19
CA THR A 389 -4.24 -1.22 -15.25
C THR A 389 -3.57 -1.89 -16.45
N PRO A 390 -3.71 -1.33 -17.67
CA PRO A 390 -3.07 -1.90 -18.87
C PRO A 390 -1.57 -2.11 -18.71
N GLU A 391 -0.85 -1.13 -18.22
CA GLU A 391 0.60 -1.17 -18.06
C GLU A 391 1.02 -2.21 -17.01
N ALA A 392 0.30 -2.27 -15.86
CA ALA A 392 0.58 -3.26 -14.83
C ALA A 392 0.29 -4.69 -15.31
N LEU A 393 -0.78 -4.88 -16.08
CA LEU A 393 -1.13 -6.18 -16.65
C LEU A 393 -0.08 -6.65 -17.66
N GLN A 394 0.37 -5.75 -18.55
CA GLN A 394 1.44 -6.03 -19.51
C GLN A 394 2.70 -6.52 -18.80
N LEU A 395 3.19 -5.75 -17.82
CA LEU A 395 4.39 -6.08 -17.05
C LEU A 395 4.25 -7.39 -16.25
N ALA A 396 3.05 -7.64 -15.70
CA ALA A 396 2.78 -8.87 -14.96
C ALA A 396 2.82 -10.10 -15.87
N LEU A 397 2.21 -10.02 -17.06
CA LEU A 397 2.18 -11.14 -18.01
C LEU A 397 3.57 -11.39 -18.62
N GLU A 398 4.32 -10.35 -18.98
CA GLU A 398 5.71 -10.46 -19.43
C GLU A 398 6.59 -11.17 -18.39
N ALA A 399 6.54 -10.72 -17.13
CA ALA A 399 7.29 -11.31 -16.03
C ALA A 399 6.98 -12.80 -15.82
N VAL A 400 5.69 -13.17 -15.90
CA VAL A 400 5.25 -14.56 -15.72
C VAL A 400 5.55 -15.40 -16.96
N ARG A 401 5.53 -14.82 -18.17
CA ARG A 401 5.89 -15.51 -19.41
C ARG A 401 7.34 -16.00 -19.39
N GLU A 402 8.27 -15.20 -18.88
CA GLU A 402 9.69 -15.57 -18.76
C GLU A 402 9.92 -16.84 -17.92
N ILE A 403 9.02 -17.14 -16.98
CA ILE A 403 9.11 -18.29 -16.07
C ILE A 403 8.10 -19.40 -16.41
N THR A 404 7.44 -19.37 -17.57
CA THR A 404 6.41 -20.32 -18.00
C THR A 404 6.90 -21.19 -19.17
N PRO A 405 7.28 -22.45 -18.94
CA PRO A 405 7.66 -23.38 -20.01
C PRO A 405 6.50 -23.79 -20.93
N GLY A 406 5.30 -23.91 -20.35
CA GLY A 406 4.08 -24.31 -21.04
C GLY A 406 3.17 -23.12 -21.41
N LYS A 407 1.87 -23.31 -21.22
CA LYS A 407 0.86 -22.27 -21.48
C LYS A 407 0.75 -21.30 -20.33
N LEU A 408 0.57 -20.03 -20.66
CA LEU A 408 0.16 -18.98 -19.72
C LEU A 408 -1.34 -18.81 -19.78
N ILE A 409 -2.02 -19.04 -18.66
CA ILE A 409 -3.48 -18.97 -18.50
C ILE A 409 -3.80 -17.79 -17.61
N ILE A 410 -4.63 -16.86 -18.09
CA ILE A 410 -5.04 -15.69 -17.31
C ILE A 410 -6.53 -15.71 -16.98
N GLY A 411 -6.87 -15.45 -15.70
CA GLY A 411 -8.21 -15.11 -15.23
C GLY A 411 -8.28 -13.64 -14.85
N PHE A 412 -9.19 -12.85 -15.46
CA PHE A 412 -9.23 -11.41 -15.20
C PHE A 412 -10.60 -10.79 -15.50
N GLY A 413 -10.80 -9.59 -14.97
CA GLY A 413 -11.96 -8.75 -15.18
C GLY A 413 -11.60 -7.29 -15.21
N SER A 414 -12.56 -6.42 -14.91
CA SER A 414 -12.37 -5.00 -14.68
C SER A 414 -13.43 -4.44 -13.74
N ASP A 415 -13.07 -3.40 -13.01
CA ASP A 415 -13.96 -2.65 -12.12
C ASP A 415 -15.07 -1.89 -12.87
N GLY A 416 -16.27 -1.89 -12.29
CA GLY A 416 -17.34 -0.93 -12.57
C GLY A 416 -17.12 0.40 -11.87
N ASP A 417 -17.84 1.45 -12.30
CA ASP A 417 -17.74 2.82 -11.76
C ASP A 417 -16.30 3.37 -11.76
N ARG A 418 -15.49 2.95 -12.73
CA ARG A 418 -14.11 3.36 -12.95
C ARG A 418 -13.86 3.65 -14.43
N ASP A 419 -12.61 3.94 -14.79
CA ASP A 419 -12.21 4.19 -16.17
C ASP A 419 -12.61 3.04 -17.11
N LYS A 420 -13.56 3.33 -18.02
CA LYS A 420 -14.03 2.38 -19.04
C LYS A 420 -13.02 2.20 -20.17
N GLY A 421 -12.20 3.23 -20.43
CA GLY A 421 -11.23 3.22 -21.53
C GLY A 421 -10.17 2.13 -21.38
N LYS A 422 -9.86 1.72 -20.16
CA LYS A 422 -8.89 0.65 -19.91
C LYS A 422 -9.40 -0.75 -20.28
N ARG A 423 -10.73 -1.00 -20.30
CA ARG A 423 -11.31 -2.34 -20.46
C ARG A 423 -10.94 -3.03 -21.77
N PRO A 424 -11.09 -2.38 -22.94
CA PRO A 424 -10.63 -2.99 -24.19
C PRO A 424 -9.11 -3.20 -24.22
N LEU A 425 -8.33 -2.30 -23.62
CA LEU A 425 -6.87 -2.42 -23.57
C LEU A 425 -6.42 -3.63 -22.76
N LEU A 426 -7.08 -3.90 -21.60
CA LEU A 426 -6.85 -5.12 -20.82
C LEU A 426 -7.10 -6.38 -21.66
N GLY A 427 -8.20 -6.40 -22.44
CA GLY A 427 -8.52 -7.49 -23.36
C GLY A 427 -7.48 -7.69 -24.45
N GLU A 428 -6.99 -6.60 -25.07
CA GLU A 428 -5.95 -6.64 -26.10
C GLU A 428 -4.62 -7.19 -25.57
N ILE A 429 -4.21 -6.73 -24.37
CA ILE A 429 -2.97 -7.16 -23.72
C ILE A 429 -3.07 -8.64 -23.36
N ALA A 430 -4.12 -9.07 -22.65
CA ALA A 430 -4.32 -10.46 -22.30
C ALA A 430 -4.30 -11.38 -23.54
N ALA A 431 -4.94 -10.96 -24.63
CA ALA A 431 -4.99 -11.72 -25.85
C ALA A 431 -3.63 -11.82 -26.58
N ARG A 432 -2.74 -10.88 -26.41
CA ARG A 432 -1.36 -10.94 -26.97
C ARG A 432 -0.43 -11.81 -26.14
N GLU A 433 -0.47 -11.65 -24.83
CA GLU A 433 0.56 -12.18 -23.91
C GLU A 433 0.24 -13.58 -23.36
N ALA A 434 -1.03 -13.94 -23.20
CA ALA A 434 -1.43 -15.23 -22.63
C ALA A 434 -1.93 -16.22 -23.70
N ASP A 435 -1.83 -17.53 -23.45
CA ASP A 435 -2.30 -18.57 -24.35
C ASP A 435 -3.80 -18.83 -24.19
N LEU A 436 -4.29 -18.87 -22.94
CA LEU A 436 -5.69 -19.07 -22.60
C LEU A 436 -6.20 -17.93 -21.73
N LEU A 437 -7.39 -17.43 -22.04
CA LEU A 437 -8.04 -16.32 -21.36
C LEU A 437 -9.37 -16.78 -20.74
N VAL A 438 -9.57 -16.46 -19.48
CA VAL A 438 -10.85 -16.61 -18.77
C VAL A 438 -11.32 -15.23 -18.32
N VAL A 439 -12.28 -14.67 -19.05
CA VAL A 439 -12.85 -13.34 -18.75
C VAL A 439 -14.01 -13.50 -17.76
N THR A 440 -14.00 -12.72 -16.69
CA THR A 440 -14.96 -12.78 -15.60
C THR A 440 -15.20 -11.42 -14.96
N ASP A 441 -15.99 -11.36 -13.89
CA ASP A 441 -16.25 -10.13 -13.13
C ASP A 441 -15.13 -9.86 -12.12
N GLU A 442 -14.81 -8.59 -11.93
CA GLU A 442 -13.96 -8.10 -10.82
C GLU A 442 -14.85 -7.51 -9.73
N ASN A 443 -15.09 -6.21 -9.72
CA ASN A 443 -16.06 -5.51 -8.88
C ASN A 443 -17.03 -4.76 -9.79
N PRO A 444 -18.17 -5.34 -10.20
CA PRO A 444 -19.09 -4.66 -11.14
C PRO A 444 -19.71 -3.39 -10.55
N ARG A 445 -19.78 -3.27 -9.20
CA ARG A 445 -20.43 -2.16 -8.50
C ARG A 445 -21.83 -1.89 -9.04
N HIS A 446 -22.14 -0.66 -9.50
CA HIS A 446 -23.47 -0.30 -10.01
C HIS A 446 -23.62 -0.53 -11.53
N GLU A 447 -22.57 -0.97 -12.22
CA GLU A 447 -22.65 -1.29 -13.66
C GLU A 447 -23.11 -2.72 -13.92
N VAL A 448 -23.65 -2.95 -15.11
CA VAL A 448 -24.06 -4.28 -15.55
C VAL A 448 -22.82 -5.10 -15.89
N ALA A 449 -22.56 -6.16 -15.14
CA ALA A 449 -21.34 -6.98 -15.26
C ALA A 449 -21.11 -7.52 -16.68
N SER A 450 -22.18 -7.92 -17.41
CA SER A 450 -22.07 -8.39 -18.79
C SER A 450 -21.61 -7.29 -19.77
N GLU A 451 -21.89 -6.02 -19.51
CA GLU A 451 -21.42 -4.91 -20.34
C GLU A 451 -19.92 -4.71 -20.14
N ILE A 452 -19.43 -4.79 -18.89
CA ILE A 452 -18.01 -4.71 -18.59
C ILE A 452 -17.23 -5.82 -19.31
N ARG A 453 -17.73 -7.09 -19.22
CA ARG A 453 -17.11 -8.21 -19.93
C ARG A 453 -17.14 -8.02 -21.44
N ALA A 454 -18.24 -7.53 -22.00
CA ALA A 454 -18.36 -7.25 -23.43
C ALA A 454 -17.34 -6.22 -23.92
N GLU A 455 -17.05 -5.18 -23.15
CA GLU A 455 -16.02 -4.19 -23.47
C GLU A 455 -14.60 -4.80 -23.45
N ILE A 456 -14.29 -5.69 -22.50
CA ILE A 456 -13.04 -6.44 -22.48
C ILE A 456 -12.94 -7.36 -23.70
N LEU A 457 -14.01 -8.12 -24.02
CA LEU A 457 -14.06 -9.02 -25.18
C LEU A 457 -13.98 -8.28 -26.52
N ALA A 458 -14.43 -7.02 -26.58
CA ALA A 458 -14.23 -6.18 -27.76
C ALA A 458 -12.74 -5.91 -28.02
N GLY A 459 -11.93 -5.75 -26.96
CA GLY A 459 -10.48 -5.67 -27.06
C GLY A 459 -9.85 -6.99 -27.50
N VAL A 460 -10.27 -8.12 -26.89
CA VAL A 460 -9.80 -9.46 -27.26
C VAL A 460 -10.04 -9.73 -28.75
N ARG A 461 -11.21 -9.36 -29.29
CA ARG A 461 -11.58 -9.55 -30.70
C ARG A 461 -10.63 -8.87 -31.68
N LYS A 462 -10.00 -7.75 -31.31
CA LYS A 462 -9.04 -7.06 -32.19
C LYS A 462 -7.78 -7.90 -32.42
N VAL A 463 -7.41 -8.73 -31.44
CA VAL A 463 -6.21 -9.58 -31.49
C VAL A 463 -6.59 -11.02 -31.92
N ARG A 464 -7.70 -11.55 -31.39
CA ARG A 464 -8.22 -12.90 -31.67
C ARG A 464 -9.66 -12.83 -32.19
N PRO A 465 -9.87 -12.57 -33.49
CA PRO A 465 -11.23 -12.41 -34.06
C PRO A 465 -12.13 -13.65 -33.91
N ASP A 466 -11.53 -14.84 -33.85
CA ASP A 466 -12.18 -16.14 -33.70
C ASP A 466 -12.34 -16.57 -32.22
N PHE A 467 -11.88 -15.75 -31.28
CA PHE A 467 -11.86 -16.07 -29.84
C PHE A 467 -11.13 -17.39 -29.50
N ALA A 468 -10.13 -17.81 -30.27
CA ALA A 468 -9.36 -19.01 -29.98
C ALA A 468 -8.71 -18.93 -28.58
N GLY A 469 -9.00 -19.94 -27.73
CA GLY A 469 -8.48 -20.00 -26.35
C GLY A 469 -9.09 -18.99 -25.39
N VAL A 470 -10.31 -18.49 -25.66
CA VAL A 470 -11.01 -17.51 -24.82
C VAL A 470 -12.30 -18.12 -24.28
N GLU A 471 -12.47 -18.04 -22.97
CA GLU A 471 -13.70 -18.44 -22.27
C GLU A 471 -14.26 -17.24 -21.50
N GLU A 472 -15.59 -17.10 -21.47
CA GLU A 472 -16.31 -16.15 -20.63
C GLU A 472 -17.03 -16.90 -19.53
N ILE A 473 -16.73 -16.59 -18.26
CA ILE A 473 -17.43 -17.17 -17.10
C ILE A 473 -18.38 -16.12 -16.52
N THR A 474 -19.67 -16.43 -16.57
CA THR A 474 -20.76 -15.51 -16.20
C THR A 474 -21.46 -15.87 -14.89
N THR A 475 -21.08 -16.98 -14.26
CA THR A 475 -21.67 -17.47 -13.01
C THR A 475 -21.14 -16.70 -11.80
N CYS A 476 -19.86 -16.82 -11.51
CA CYS A 476 -19.16 -16.07 -10.49
C CYS A 476 -17.64 -16.12 -10.72
N ARG A 477 -16.90 -15.18 -10.09
CA ARG A 477 -15.45 -15.12 -10.20
C ARG A 477 -14.76 -16.38 -9.64
N ALA A 478 -15.31 -17.00 -8.59
CA ALA A 478 -14.76 -18.23 -8.04
C ALA A 478 -14.73 -19.38 -9.07
N ASP A 479 -15.78 -19.50 -9.91
CA ASP A 479 -15.82 -20.50 -10.97
C ASP A 479 -14.77 -20.21 -12.05
N ALA A 480 -14.52 -18.95 -12.36
CA ALA A 480 -13.47 -18.55 -13.30
C ALA A 480 -12.07 -18.92 -12.77
N VAL A 481 -11.79 -18.69 -11.49
CA VAL A 481 -10.53 -19.11 -10.85
C VAL A 481 -10.36 -20.62 -10.89
N ARG A 482 -11.40 -21.40 -10.54
CA ARG A 482 -11.39 -22.86 -10.65
C ARG A 482 -11.14 -23.29 -12.09
N ARG A 483 -11.82 -22.66 -13.04
CA ARG A 483 -11.67 -22.98 -14.47
C ARG A 483 -10.23 -22.74 -14.96
N CYS A 484 -9.57 -21.66 -14.56
CA CYS A 484 -8.17 -21.44 -14.88
C CYS A 484 -7.27 -22.60 -14.38
N VAL A 485 -7.48 -23.03 -13.14
CA VAL A 485 -6.73 -24.17 -12.57
C VAL A 485 -7.05 -25.47 -13.30
N GLU A 486 -8.31 -25.75 -13.65
CA GLU A 486 -8.73 -26.94 -14.42
C GLU A 486 -8.05 -27.04 -15.79
N LEU A 487 -7.85 -25.90 -16.47
CA LEU A 487 -7.21 -25.85 -17.79
C LEU A 487 -5.71 -26.13 -17.75
N ALA A 488 -5.04 -25.96 -16.60
CA ALA A 488 -3.59 -25.97 -16.50
C ALA A 488 -3.01 -27.40 -16.41
N GLY A 489 -1.96 -27.66 -17.17
CA GLY A 489 -1.07 -28.82 -17.02
C GLY A 489 0.15 -28.51 -16.13
N PRO A 490 1.04 -29.50 -15.88
CA PRO A 490 2.17 -29.34 -14.96
C PRO A 490 3.18 -28.26 -15.35
N ASP A 491 3.37 -28.02 -16.65
CA ASP A 491 4.32 -27.02 -17.17
C ASP A 491 3.69 -25.64 -17.36
N ASP A 492 2.39 -25.53 -17.13
CA ASP A 492 1.64 -24.28 -17.32
C ASP A 492 1.77 -23.35 -16.12
N THR A 493 1.40 -22.09 -16.35
CA THR A 493 1.23 -21.10 -15.28
C THR A 493 -0.16 -20.50 -15.36
N VAL A 494 -0.82 -20.42 -14.21
CA VAL A 494 -2.09 -19.71 -14.02
C VAL A 494 -1.80 -18.41 -13.30
N ILE A 495 -2.26 -17.29 -13.84
CA ILE A 495 -2.29 -16.01 -13.14
C ILE A 495 -3.73 -15.48 -13.11
N VAL A 496 -4.20 -15.09 -11.91
CA VAL A 496 -5.48 -14.39 -11.73
C VAL A 496 -5.19 -12.97 -11.28
N THR A 497 -5.75 -11.98 -12.01
CA THR A 497 -5.42 -10.57 -11.81
C THR A 497 -6.65 -9.70 -11.48
N GLY A 498 -6.39 -8.49 -10.97
CA GLY A 498 -7.36 -7.45 -10.68
C GLY A 498 -7.59 -7.26 -9.19
N LYS A 499 -8.06 -8.29 -8.48
CA LYS A 499 -8.42 -8.18 -7.07
C LYS A 499 -7.25 -8.34 -6.09
N GLY A 500 -6.26 -9.15 -6.43
CA GLY A 500 -5.10 -9.39 -5.57
C GLY A 500 -5.49 -9.80 -4.14
N HIS A 501 -5.23 -8.91 -3.17
CA HIS A 501 -5.49 -9.14 -1.73
C HIS A 501 -6.89 -8.78 -1.27
N GLU A 502 -7.73 -8.19 -2.11
CA GLU A 502 -9.06 -7.69 -1.70
C GLU A 502 -9.93 -8.79 -1.07
N PRO A 503 -10.52 -8.56 0.13
CA PRO A 503 -11.26 -9.58 0.87
C PRO A 503 -12.76 -9.64 0.53
N TYR A 504 -13.22 -8.88 -0.46
CA TYR A 504 -14.63 -8.84 -0.87
C TYR A 504 -14.77 -8.49 -2.35
N GLN A 505 -15.92 -8.82 -2.94
CA GLN A 505 -16.37 -8.34 -4.24
C GLN A 505 -17.48 -7.30 -4.03
N GLU A 506 -17.43 -6.18 -4.76
CA GLU A 506 -18.44 -5.11 -4.68
C GLU A 506 -19.47 -5.30 -5.79
N VAL A 507 -20.75 -5.50 -5.40
CA VAL A 507 -21.89 -5.66 -6.31
C VAL A 507 -23.02 -4.73 -5.83
N GLY A 508 -23.30 -3.67 -6.57
CA GLY A 508 -24.14 -2.60 -6.07
C GLY A 508 -23.52 -1.97 -4.82
N ASP A 509 -24.33 -1.83 -3.78
CA ASP A 509 -23.91 -1.35 -2.45
C ASP A 509 -23.43 -2.49 -1.52
N GLU A 510 -23.44 -3.73 -1.98
CA GLU A 510 -23.07 -4.88 -1.17
C GLU A 510 -21.58 -5.23 -1.31
N LYS A 511 -20.97 -5.60 -0.19
CA LYS A 511 -19.62 -6.18 -0.10
C LYS A 511 -19.74 -7.67 0.22
N ILE A 512 -19.58 -8.51 -0.80
CA ILE A 512 -19.67 -9.97 -0.69
C ILE A 512 -18.28 -10.49 -0.31
N PRO A 513 -18.11 -11.21 0.81
CA PRO A 513 -16.83 -11.79 1.18
C PRO A 513 -16.26 -12.69 0.08
N TYR A 514 -15.08 -12.36 -0.41
CA TYR A 514 -14.41 -13.07 -1.50
C TYR A 514 -12.91 -12.72 -1.53
N ASN A 515 -12.07 -13.71 -1.81
CA ASN A 515 -10.64 -13.49 -2.08
C ASN A 515 -10.14 -14.55 -3.08
N ASP A 516 -9.34 -14.14 -4.06
CA ASP A 516 -8.81 -15.04 -5.10
C ASP A 516 -7.86 -16.12 -4.53
N ALA A 517 -7.04 -15.80 -3.54
CA ALA A 517 -6.00 -16.69 -3.05
C ALA A 517 -6.55 -17.98 -2.38
N PRO A 518 -7.49 -17.93 -1.41
CA PRO A 518 -8.07 -19.14 -0.84
C PRO A 518 -8.90 -19.93 -1.85
N VAL A 519 -9.57 -19.28 -2.82
CA VAL A 519 -10.31 -19.96 -3.88
C VAL A 519 -9.36 -20.72 -4.79
N MET A 520 -8.25 -20.12 -5.19
CA MET A 520 -7.21 -20.77 -5.99
C MET A 520 -6.55 -21.91 -5.24
N ALA A 521 -6.25 -21.75 -3.94
CA ALA A 521 -5.68 -22.80 -3.11
C ALA A 521 -6.60 -24.03 -3.04
N ALA A 522 -7.89 -23.82 -2.83
CA ALA A 522 -8.88 -24.90 -2.84
C ALA A 522 -8.94 -25.60 -4.22
N ALA A 523 -8.96 -24.84 -5.32
CA ALA A 523 -8.96 -25.42 -6.67
C ALA A 523 -7.68 -26.23 -6.96
N VAL A 524 -6.53 -25.79 -6.47
CA VAL A 524 -5.26 -26.52 -6.56
C VAL A 524 -5.32 -27.84 -5.79
N ALA A 525 -5.84 -27.81 -4.56
CA ALA A 525 -6.03 -28.98 -3.71
C ALA A 525 -7.00 -29.98 -4.34
N ASP A 526 -8.14 -29.52 -4.85
CA ASP A 526 -9.14 -30.34 -5.51
C ASP A 526 -8.58 -31.07 -6.75
N LYS A 527 -7.72 -30.38 -7.53
CA LYS A 527 -7.16 -30.96 -8.77
C LYS A 527 -5.96 -31.87 -8.54
N TRP A 528 -5.07 -31.49 -7.65
CA TRP A 528 -3.77 -32.18 -7.48
C TRP A 528 -3.54 -32.77 -6.09
N GLY A 529 -4.48 -32.59 -5.15
CA GLY A 529 -4.41 -33.05 -3.77
C GLY A 529 -3.62 -32.09 -2.86
N ASP A 530 -3.93 -32.16 -1.57
CA ASP A 530 -3.16 -31.48 -0.52
C ASP A 530 -1.81 -32.19 -0.35
N LYS A 531 -0.70 -31.43 -0.32
CA LYS A 531 0.62 -31.90 0.09
C LYS A 531 1.14 -31.08 1.24
#